data_bcb4852847fda89c6b4fac483b41d0dc
#
_entry.id   bcb4852847fda89c6b4fac483b41d0dc
#
_cell.length_a   1.000
_cell.length_b   1.000
_cell.length_c   1.000
_cell.angle_alpha   90.00
_cell.angle_beta   90.00
_cell.angle_gamma   90.00
#
_symmetry.space_group_name_H-M   'P 1'
#
loop_
_entity.id
_entity.type
_entity.pdbx_description
1 polymer ?
#
loop_
_entity_poly.entity_id
_entity_poly.type
_entity_poly.pdbx_seq_one_letter_code
_entity_poly.pdbx_strand_id
1 'polypeptide(L)'
;MRLRPPLKSWVTTAQFTEGTAYYPTRHGFPRPKSVKTQAMQDLLDEMDEASITWGVIMGRQSAPPHGAVPNDEITKAIDEHPQRFVGFAGIDLRQIERGVVEIERTSKIKGYVGASIEPGATFEAMYADDRRLYPLYEKCQELDVPMSITLSGYLASMVGHDLSYGSPTPVFRVAKDFPKLKIIVSHAAWPNIMPMMEVAFIRENVYVSPDLYMNGINTPGAHEYIKAAKFFLGDRLLFGTAYPSRPLKESVDAFLEWDLSAELQEKILYRNAARLLRIE
;
A
#
# COMPACT_ATOMS: atom_id res chain seq x y z
N MET A 1 4.81 7.12 4.46
CA MET A 1 5.25 6.21 3.38
C MET A 1 4.83 4.78 3.68
N ARG A 2 4.33 4.03 2.68
CA ARG A 2 3.87 2.64 2.82
C ARG A 2 5.05 1.68 2.97
N LEU A 3 5.04 0.83 4.02
CA LEU A 3 6.11 -0.14 4.30
C LEU A 3 5.59 -1.38 5.05
N ARG A 4 6.44 -2.41 5.12
CA ARG A 4 6.29 -3.61 5.95
C ARG A 4 7.54 -3.78 6.80
N PRO A 5 7.49 -3.43 8.11
CA PRO A 5 8.63 -3.56 9.00
C PRO A 5 8.92 -5.03 9.34
N PRO A 6 10.09 -5.34 9.94
CA PRO A 6 10.48 -6.70 10.34
C PRO A 6 9.70 -7.18 11.58
N LEU A 7 8.37 -7.27 11.48
CA LEU A 7 7.53 -7.88 12.51
C LEU A 7 7.71 -9.39 12.52
N LYS A 8 7.48 -10.02 13.68
CA LYS A 8 7.67 -11.45 13.88
C LYS A 8 7.01 -12.32 12.80
N SER A 9 5.77 -12.02 12.44
CA SER A 9 5.05 -12.79 11.42
C SER A 9 5.52 -12.44 10.00
N TRP A 10 6.02 -11.24 9.74
CA TRP A 10 6.50 -10.88 8.39
C TRP A 10 7.88 -11.40 8.06
N VAL A 11 8.78 -11.51 9.05
CA VAL A 11 10.12 -12.05 8.79
C VAL A 11 10.11 -13.51 8.32
N THR A 12 8.98 -14.21 8.49
CA THR A 12 8.79 -15.56 7.98
C THR A 12 8.19 -15.61 6.56
N THR A 13 7.79 -14.46 6.00
CA THR A 13 7.20 -14.39 4.66
C THR A 13 8.27 -14.31 3.57
N ALA A 14 7.86 -14.59 2.34
CA ALA A 14 8.72 -14.54 1.17
C ALA A 14 9.51 -13.22 1.00
N GLN A 15 8.99 -12.09 1.52
CA GLN A 15 9.65 -10.80 1.38
C GLN A 15 10.92 -10.66 2.21
N PHE A 16 11.02 -11.41 3.32
CA PHE A 16 12.17 -11.38 4.24
C PHE A 16 13.07 -12.60 4.14
N THR A 17 12.64 -13.66 3.46
CA THR A 17 13.44 -14.89 3.32
C THR A 17 14.40 -14.81 2.12
N GLU A 18 15.57 -15.45 2.25
CA GLU A 18 16.62 -15.42 1.20
C GLU A 18 16.22 -16.17 -0.07
N GLY A 19 15.30 -17.12 0.01
CA GLY A 19 14.86 -17.94 -1.11
C GLY A 19 14.07 -17.19 -2.19
N THR A 20 13.65 -15.97 -1.94
CA THR A 20 13.01 -15.15 -2.93
C THR A 20 14.02 -14.30 -3.70
N ALA A 21 14.63 -14.91 -4.71
CA ALA A 21 15.50 -14.24 -5.68
C ALA A 21 14.85 -13.07 -6.44
N TYR A 22 13.68 -12.66 -6.05
CA TYR A 22 12.94 -11.56 -6.64
C TYR A 22 13.29 -10.21 -6.07
N TYR A 23 13.51 -10.16 -4.76
CA TYR A 23 13.54 -8.94 -4.00
C TYR A 23 14.88 -8.79 -3.30
N PRO A 24 15.38 -7.64 -3.31
CA PRO A 24 15.29 -6.52 -4.26
C PRO A 24 16.17 -6.72 -5.48
N THR A 25 16.98 -7.79 -5.51
CA THR A 25 18.02 -8.06 -6.52
C THR A 25 17.50 -8.11 -7.95
N ARG A 26 16.28 -8.66 -8.17
CA ARG A 26 15.65 -8.66 -9.50
C ARG A 26 15.39 -7.26 -10.04
N HIS A 27 15.23 -6.27 -9.15
CA HIS A 27 15.03 -4.87 -9.50
C HIS A 27 16.33 -4.05 -9.49
N GLY A 28 17.47 -4.70 -9.31
CA GLY A 28 18.79 -4.06 -9.33
C GLY A 28 19.13 -3.27 -8.04
N PHE A 29 18.45 -3.54 -6.93
CA PHE A 29 18.70 -2.86 -5.66
C PHE A 29 19.40 -3.76 -4.64
N PRO A 30 20.24 -3.21 -3.76
CA PRO A 30 20.78 -3.95 -2.64
C PRO A 30 19.65 -4.32 -1.66
N ARG A 31 19.84 -5.39 -0.92
CA ARG A 31 18.92 -5.76 0.17
C ARG A 31 19.07 -4.78 1.32
N PRO A 32 17.98 -4.19 1.81
CA PRO A 32 18.01 -3.32 2.99
C PRO A 32 18.65 -4.04 4.19
N LYS A 33 19.34 -3.28 5.05
CA LYS A 33 20.02 -3.85 6.24
C LYS A 33 19.03 -4.53 7.17
N SER A 34 17.90 -3.88 7.46
CA SER A 34 16.85 -4.40 8.34
C SER A 34 16.20 -5.70 7.85
N VAL A 35 16.25 -6.00 6.54
CA VAL A 35 15.82 -7.30 5.99
C VAL A 35 16.78 -8.41 6.38
N LYS A 36 18.09 -8.12 6.43
CA LYS A 36 19.12 -9.10 6.79
C LYS A 36 19.16 -9.35 8.29
N THR A 37 19.08 -8.27 9.08
CA THR A 37 19.18 -8.33 10.54
C THR A 37 17.85 -8.64 11.21
N GLN A 38 16.74 -8.39 10.52
CA GLN A 38 15.37 -8.46 11.04
C GLN A 38 15.16 -7.54 12.28
N ALA A 39 15.96 -6.49 12.38
CA ALA A 39 15.92 -5.55 13.50
C ALA A 39 15.12 -4.29 13.17
N MET A 40 14.19 -3.92 14.05
CA MET A 40 13.38 -2.69 13.90
C MET A 40 14.26 -1.43 13.92
N GLN A 41 15.33 -1.42 14.76
CA GLN A 41 16.25 -0.28 14.82
C GLN A 41 16.91 0.00 13.48
N ASP A 42 17.33 -1.02 12.75
CA ASP A 42 17.93 -0.85 11.42
C ASP A 42 16.92 -0.25 10.42
N LEU A 43 15.62 -0.59 10.52
CA LEU A 43 14.59 0.08 9.72
C LEU A 43 14.42 1.56 10.12
N LEU A 44 14.45 1.87 11.41
CA LEU A 44 14.36 3.25 11.87
C LEU A 44 15.54 4.08 11.37
N ASP A 45 16.75 3.52 11.42
CA ASP A 45 17.96 4.15 10.89
C ASP A 45 17.85 4.39 9.38
N GLU A 46 17.36 3.40 8.61
CA GLU A 46 17.08 3.53 7.18
C GLU A 46 16.02 4.60 6.88
N MET A 47 14.99 4.73 7.73
CA MET A 47 13.99 5.78 7.61
C MET A 47 14.60 7.17 7.86
N ASP A 48 15.48 7.29 8.86
CA ASP A 48 16.16 8.56 9.18
C ASP A 48 17.11 8.97 8.04
N GLU A 49 17.90 8.05 7.50
CA GLU A 49 18.77 8.28 6.34
C GLU A 49 17.98 8.76 5.12
N ALA A 50 16.77 8.24 4.93
CA ALA A 50 15.86 8.62 3.84
C ALA A 50 15.00 9.85 4.17
N SER A 51 15.17 10.49 5.34
CA SER A 51 14.33 11.60 5.83
C SER A 51 12.84 11.27 5.88
N ILE A 52 12.50 10.01 6.20
CA ILE A 52 11.12 9.54 6.29
C ILE A 52 10.65 9.63 7.75
N THR A 53 9.76 10.58 8.02
CA THR A 53 9.17 10.75 9.36
C THR A 53 8.17 9.66 9.69
N TRP A 54 7.23 9.38 8.77
CA TRP A 54 6.13 8.45 9.01
C TRP A 54 6.17 7.22 8.11
N GLY A 55 6.21 6.04 8.73
CA GLY A 55 5.95 4.75 8.09
C GLY A 55 4.47 4.36 8.24
N VAL A 56 3.85 3.95 7.15
CA VAL A 56 2.49 3.39 7.16
C VAL A 56 2.60 1.87 7.06
N ILE A 57 2.36 1.18 8.17
CA ILE A 57 2.40 -0.27 8.24
C ILE A 57 1.14 -0.83 7.58
N MET A 58 1.31 -1.52 6.46
CA MET A 58 0.18 -2.11 5.73
C MET A 58 -0.09 -3.52 6.24
N GLY A 59 -1.19 -3.71 6.95
CA GLY A 59 -1.66 -5.03 7.34
C GLY A 59 -1.92 -5.94 6.14
N ARG A 60 -1.74 -7.24 6.34
CA ARG A 60 -1.90 -8.25 5.29
C ARG A 60 -2.55 -9.50 5.85
N GLN A 61 -3.50 -10.06 5.07
CA GLN A 61 -4.12 -11.36 5.30
C GLN A 61 -4.25 -12.08 3.95
N SER A 62 -3.13 -12.57 3.43
CA SER A 62 -3.04 -13.15 2.09
C SER A 62 -2.62 -14.62 2.14
N ALA A 63 -2.84 -15.32 1.03
CA ALA A 63 -2.38 -16.70 0.87
C ALA A 63 -0.84 -16.79 0.84
N PRO A 64 -0.24 -17.94 1.21
CA PRO A 64 1.18 -18.18 1.00
C PRO A 64 1.56 -18.01 -0.49
N PRO A 65 2.74 -17.49 -0.82
CA PRO A 65 3.88 -17.17 0.06
C PRO A 65 3.82 -15.76 0.69
N HIS A 66 2.75 -14.98 0.47
CA HIS A 66 2.63 -13.62 0.98
C HIS A 66 2.42 -13.57 2.50
N GLY A 67 1.64 -14.51 3.03
CA GLY A 67 1.39 -14.68 4.45
C GLY A 67 0.42 -13.67 5.06
N ALA A 68 0.26 -13.78 6.37
CA ALA A 68 -0.62 -12.97 7.18
C ALA A 68 0.12 -12.41 8.39
N VAL A 69 -0.26 -11.20 8.81
CA VAL A 69 0.28 -10.55 10.01
C VAL A 69 -0.88 -10.20 10.92
N PRO A 70 -0.87 -10.67 12.17
CA PRO A 70 -1.84 -10.27 13.17
C PRO A 70 -1.85 -8.76 13.37
N ASN A 71 -3.03 -8.13 13.39
CA ASN A 71 -3.12 -6.68 13.62
C ASN A 71 -2.56 -6.28 14.99
N ASP A 72 -2.56 -7.17 15.97
CA ASP A 72 -1.96 -6.90 17.29
C ASP A 72 -0.43 -6.73 17.23
N GLU A 73 0.27 -7.36 16.28
CA GLU A 73 1.70 -7.07 16.05
C GLU A 73 1.90 -5.66 15.47
N ILE A 74 0.95 -5.18 14.67
CA ILE A 74 0.96 -3.79 14.15
C ILE A 74 0.67 -2.82 15.30
N THR A 75 -0.32 -3.11 16.14
CA THR A 75 -0.62 -2.33 17.36
C THR A 75 0.63 -2.17 18.21
N LYS A 76 1.33 -3.27 18.51
CA LYS A 76 2.55 -3.24 19.29
C LYS A 76 3.62 -2.36 18.67
N ALA A 77 3.85 -2.45 17.36
CA ALA A 77 4.84 -1.61 16.67
C ALA A 77 4.49 -0.12 16.72
N ILE A 78 3.19 0.23 16.62
CA ILE A 78 2.70 1.61 16.76
C ILE A 78 2.93 2.10 18.20
N ASP A 79 2.60 1.30 19.21
CA ASP A 79 2.73 1.67 20.62
C ASP A 79 4.20 1.83 21.03
N GLU A 80 5.10 1.00 20.50
CA GLU A 80 6.54 1.10 20.74
C GLU A 80 7.17 2.29 20.01
N HIS A 81 6.60 2.74 18.88
CA HIS A 81 7.14 3.82 18.05
C HIS A 81 6.04 4.80 17.59
N PRO A 82 5.34 5.48 18.51
CA PRO A 82 4.10 6.21 18.23
C PRO A 82 4.27 7.46 17.32
N GLN A 83 5.51 7.93 17.15
CA GLN A 83 5.85 9.06 16.27
C GLN A 83 6.50 8.62 14.96
N ARG A 84 6.58 7.33 14.71
CA ARG A 84 7.23 6.76 13.53
C ARG A 84 6.27 5.92 12.69
N PHE A 85 5.25 5.33 13.31
CA PHE A 85 4.35 4.43 12.59
C PHE A 85 2.88 4.74 12.82
N VAL A 86 2.12 4.57 11.74
CA VAL A 86 0.67 4.39 11.76
C VAL A 86 0.33 3.11 11.00
N GLY A 87 -0.85 2.52 11.23
CA GLY A 87 -1.21 1.23 10.70
C GLY A 87 -2.49 1.21 9.87
N PHE A 88 -2.52 0.31 8.89
CA PHE A 88 -3.74 -0.17 8.24
C PHE A 88 -4.03 -1.57 8.73
N ALA A 89 -5.25 -1.83 9.18
CA ALA A 89 -5.66 -3.17 9.58
C ALA A 89 -5.72 -4.11 8.38
N GLY A 90 -5.03 -5.24 8.44
CA GLY A 90 -5.17 -6.31 7.45
C GLY A 90 -6.46 -7.10 7.66
N ILE A 91 -7.29 -7.23 6.63
CA ILE A 91 -8.59 -7.89 6.71
C ILE A 91 -8.56 -9.25 6.02
N ASP A 92 -8.96 -10.30 6.73
CA ASP A 92 -9.08 -11.65 6.20
C ASP A 92 -10.38 -11.81 5.41
N LEU A 93 -10.26 -11.92 4.09
CA LEU A 93 -11.40 -12.01 3.19
C LEU A 93 -12.12 -13.35 3.21
N ARG A 94 -11.63 -14.34 3.97
CA ARG A 94 -12.34 -15.61 4.23
C ARG A 94 -13.45 -15.47 5.26
N GLN A 95 -13.44 -14.37 6.05
CA GLN A 95 -14.31 -14.16 7.20
C GLN A 95 -14.78 -12.70 7.23
N ILE A 96 -15.64 -12.34 6.27
CA ILE A 96 -16.07 -10.95 6.04
C ILE A 96 -16.69 -10.32 7.29
N GLU A 97 -17.59 -11.03 8.00
CA GLU A 97 -18.24 -10.51 9.22
C GLU A 97 -17.22 -10.18 10.31
N ARG A 98 -16.20 -11.02 10.49
CA ARG A 98 -15.09 -10.73 11.41
C ARG A 98 -14.25 -9.57 10.91
N GLY A 99 -14.09 -9.45 9.59
CA GLY A 99 -13.43 -8.30 8.97
C GLY A 99 -14.12 -6.98 9.31
N VAL A 100 -15.45 -6.93 9.27
CA VAL A 100 -16.24 -5.76 9.68
C VAL A 100 -15.99 -5.40 11.16
N VAL A 101 -16.03 -6.40 12.05
CA VAL A 101 -15.75 -6.21 13.47
C VAL A 101 -14.31 -5.72 13.71
N GLU A 102 -13.35 -6.25 12.93
CA GLU A 102 -11.95 -5.88 13.05
C GLU A 102 -11.68 -4.44 12.57
N ILE A 103 -12.35 -3.99 11.51
CA ILE A 103 -12.32 -2.58 11.08
C ILE A 103 -12.84 -1.67 12.21
N GLU A 104 -13.98 -2.03 12.80
CA GLU A 104 -14.54 -1.26 13.91
C GLU A 104 -13.62 -1.27 15.15
N ARG A 105 -13.04 -2.42 15.49
CA ARG A 105 -12.09 -2.54 16.61
C ARG A 105 -10.87 -1.65 16.42
N THR A 106 -10.23 -1.76 15.26
CA THR A 106 -8.99 -1.05 14.98
C THR A 106 -9.19 0.46 14.78
N SER A 107 -10.35 0.89 14.27
CA SER A 107 -10.66 2.32 14.13
C SER A 107 -10.70 3.08 15.47
N LYS A 108 -10.86 2.36 16.59
CA LYS A 108 -10.84 2.91 17.95
C LYS A 108 -9.44 2.91 18.60
N ILE A 109 -8.46 2.29 17.95
CA ILE A 109 -7.08 2.21 18.46
C ILE A 109 -6.28 3.37 17.85
N LYS A 110 -5.65 4.17 18.73
CA LYS A 110 -4.80 5.28 18.28
C LYS A 110 -3.67 4.78 17.38
N GLY A 111 -3.51 5.44 16.24
CA GLY A 111 -2.47 5.10 15.26
C GLY A 111 -2.95 4.19 14.13
N TYR A 112 -4.13 3.56 14.23
CA TYR A 112 -4.75 2.98 13.04
C TYR A 112 -5.44 4.07 12.21
N VAL A 113 -5.14 4.09 10.92
CA VAL A 113 -5.57 5.14 9.99
C VAL A 113 -6.29 4.59 8.75
N GLY A 114 -6.53 3.28 8.69
CA GLY A 114 -7.19 2.64 7.56
C GLY A 114 -7.31 1.13 7.68
N ALA A 115 -7.95 0.52 6.70
CA ALA A 115 -8.01 -0.93 6.50
C ALA A 115 -7.39 -1.31 5.14
N SER A 116 -6.88 -2.53 5.03
CA SER A 116 -6.15 -3.03 3.85
C SER A 116 -6.64 -4.40 3.44
N ILE A 117 -6.91 -4.57 2.14
CA ILE A 117 -7.25 -5.84 1.52
C ILE A 117 -6.40 -6.11 0.28
N GLU A 118 -6.18 -7.38 -0.02
CA GLU A 118 -5.46 -7.87 -1.20
C GLU A 118 -6.32 -8.93 -1.93
N PRO A 119 -7.45 -8.53 -2.58
CA PRO A 119 -8.46 -9.49 -3.04
C PRO A 119 -7.96 -10.48 -4.08
N GLY A 120 -7.01 -10.08 -4.94
CA GLY A 120 -6.38 -10.98 -5.91
C GLY A 120 -5.35 -11.94 -5.33
N ALA A 121 -4.87 -11.69 -4.08
CA ALA A 121 -3.82 -12.49 -3.44
C ALA A 121 -4.31 -13.28 -2.21
N THR A 122 -5.61 -13.38 -2.01
CA THR A 122 -6.24 -14.20 -0.96
C THR A 122 -6.35 -15.67 -1.39
N PHE A 123 -6.85 -16.56 -0.53
CA PHE A 123 -6.97 -18.00 -0.80
C PHE A 123 -7.97 -18.31 -1.93
N GLU A 124 -9.04 -17.57 -2.03
CA GLU A 124 -9.99 -17.57 -3.13
C GLU A 124 -9.99 -16.17 -3.74
N ALA A 125 -9.45 -16.04 -4.96
CA ALA A 125 -9.33 -14.76 -5.61
C ALA A 125 -10.68 -14.08 -5.81
N MET A 126 -10.70 -12.78 -5.56
CA MET A 126 -11.87 -11.92 -5.75
C MET A 126 -11.47 -10.70 -6.55
N TYR A 127 -12.37 -10.21 -7.40
CA TYR A 127 -12.25 -8.86 -7.92
C TYR A 127 -12.63 -7.85 -6.82
N ALA A 128 -12.12 -6.63 -6.91
CA ALA A 128 -12.41 -5.61 -5.90
C ALA A 128 -13.91 -5.31 -5.75
N ASP A 129 -14.71 -5.53 -6.78
CA ASP A 129 -16.17 -5.34 -6.77
C ASP A 129 -16.98 -6.62 -6.46
N ASP A 130 -16.34 -7.67 -5.96
CA ASP A 130 -17.07 -8.84 -5.47
C ASP A 130 -18.04 -8.39 -4.36
N ARG A 131 -19.32 -8.77 -4.49
CA ARG A 131 -20.37 -8.33 -3.56
C ARG A 131 -20.15 -8.78 -2.13
N ARG A 132 -19.40 -9.86 -1.92
CA ARG A 132 -19.00 -10.31 -0.59
C ARG A 132 -18.16 -9.26 0.17
N LEU A 133 -17.42 -8.41 -0.55
CA LEU A 133 -16.55 -7.37 0.04
C LEU A 133 -17.31 -6.11 0.44
N TYR A 134 -18.53 -5.92 -0.05
CA TYR A 134 -19.31 -4.68 0.14
C TYR A 134 -19.52 -4.30 1.61
N PRO A 135 -19.81 -5.25 2.55
CA PRO A 135 -19.90 -4.91 3.97
C PRO A 135 -18.65 -4.26 4.57
N LEU A 136 -17.44 -4.60 4.04
CA LEU A 136 -16.19 -3.98 4.46
C LEU A 136 -16.10 -2.51 3.98
N TYR A 137 -16.50 -2.26 2.73
CA TYR A 137 -16.52 -0.91 2.15
C TYR A 137 -17.55 -0.01 2.85
N GLU A 138 -18.73 -0.56 3.11
CA GLU A 138 -19.80 0.14 3.85
C GLU A 138 -19.30 0.54 5.25
N LYS A 139 -18.68 -0.39 5.99
CA LYS A 139 -18.15 -0.11 7.33
C LYS A 139 -17.02 0.94 7.29
N CYS A 140 -16.12 0.86 6.33
CA CYS A 140 -15.07 1.87 6.17
C CYS A 140 -15.64 3.25 5.83
N GLN A 141 -16.66 3.30 4.96
CA GLN A 141 -17.35 4.55 4.62
C GLN A 141 -18.11 5.14 5.82
N GLU A 142 -18.79 4.29 6.59
CA GLU A 142 -19.50 4.68 7.82
C GLU A 142 -18.56 5.33 8.85
N LEU A 143 -17.40 4.73 9.06
CA LEU A 143 -16.42 5.17 10.03
C LEU A 143 -15.47 6.28 9.50
N ASP A 144 -15.62 6.70 8.25
CA ASP A 144 -14.69 7.60 7.53
C ASP A 144 -13.22 7.13 7.59
N VAL A 145 -13.03 5.81 7.44
CA VAL A 145 -11.73 5.12 7.44
C VAL A 145 -11.35 4.78 6.00
N PRO A 146 -10.17 5.18 5.50
CA PRO A 146 -9.71 4.81 4.17
C PRO A 146 -9.55 3.30 3.99
N MET A 147 -9.92 2.79 2.81
CA MET A 147 -9.67 1.41 2.40
C MET A 147 -8.53 1.36 1.39
N SER A 148 -7.46 0.64 1.72
CA SER A 148 -6.41 0.30 0.75
C SER A 148 -6.73 -1.02 0.05
N ILE A 149 -6.86 -0.96 -1.27
CA ILE A 149 -7.06 -2.12 -2.13
C ILE A 149 -5.76 -2.35 -2.90
N THR A 150 -5.08 -3.46 -2.64
CA THR A 150 -3.88 -3.82 -3.39
C THR A 150 -4.28 -4.48 -4.71
N LEU A 151 -3.97 -3.82 -5.82
CA LEU A 151 -4.16 -4.37 -7.17
C LEU A 151 -2.81 -4.73 -7.79
N SER A 152 -2.55 -6.02 -7.92
CA SER A 152 -1.32 -6.52 -8.53
C SER A 152 -1.56 -7.90 -9.13
N GLY A 153 -1.54 -7.98 -10.44
CA GLY A 153 -1.54 -9.26 -11.15
C GLY A 153 -0.33 -10.12 -10.78
N TYR A 154 0.82 -9.48 -10.51
CA TYR A 154 2.02 -10.18 -10.03
C TYR A 154 1.78 -10.88 -8.68
N LEU A 155 1.18 -10.21 -7.69
CA LEU A 155 0.88 -10.84 -6.40
C LEU A 155 -0.17 -11.95 -6.56
N ALA A 156 -1.18 -11.75 -7.41
CA ALA A 156 -2.16 -12.77 -7.74
C ALA A 156 -1.51 -14.02 -8.35
N SER A 157 -0.60 -13.83 -9.31
CA SER A 157 0.10 -14.95 -9.96
C SER A 157 1.00 -15.76 -9.02
N MET A 158 1.58 -15.13 -8.00
CA MET A 158 2.40 -15.83 -7.00
C MET A 158 1.61 -16.81 -6.15
N VAL A 159 0.30 -16.65 -6.04
CA VAL A 159 -0.61 -17.56 -5.34
C VAL A 159 -1.42 -18.45 -6.30
N GLY A 160 -1.04 -18.46 -7.59
CA GLY A 160 -1.66 -19.29 -8.61
C GLY A 160 -2.91 -18.73 -9.26
N HIS A 161 -3.20 -17.44 -9.07
CA HIS A 161 -4.38 -16.78 -9.65
C HIS A 161 -4.05 -16.04 -10.94
N ASP A 162 -5.08 -15.71 -11.71
CA ASP A 162 -4.96 -15.00 -12.99
C ASP A 162 -4.55 -13.52 -12.81
N LEU A 163 -3.82 -13.00 -13.79
CA LEU A 163 -3.33 -11.60 -13.78
C LEU A 163 -4.46 -10.58 -13.79
N SER A 164 -5.65 -10.95 -14.30
CA SER A 164 -6.82 -10.06 -14.39
C SER A 164 -7.33 -9.56 -13.03
N TYR A 165 -7.00 -10.26 -11.93
CA TYR A 165 -7.29 -9.77 -10.58
C TYR A 165 -6.52 -8.49 -10.20
N GLY A 166 -5.54 -8.08 -11.00
CA GLY A 166 -4.90 -6.77 -10.94
C GLY A 166 -5.62 -5.67 -11.72
N SER A 167 -6.80 -5.93 -12.32
CA SER A 167 -7.55 -4.95 -13.12
C SER A 167 -8.10 -3.80 -12.25
N PRO A 168 -7.99 -2.53 -12.70
CA PRO A 168 -8.57 -1.38 -12.00
C PRO A 168 -10.08 -1.20 -12.24
N THR A 169 -10.66 -1.78 -13.29
CA THR A 169 -12.08 -1.61 -13.63
C THR A 169 -13.04 -1.98 -12.48
N PRO A 170 -12.82 -3.03 -11.69
CA PRO A 170 -13.63 -3.31 -10.50
C PRO A 170 -13.62 -2.17 -9.48
N VAL A 171 -12.48 -1.48 -9.29
CA VAL A 171 -12.41 -0.33 -8.36
C VAL A 171 -13.29 0.83 -8.82
N PHE A 172 -13.43 1.03 -10.13
CA PHE A 172 -14.36 2.05 -10.65
C PHE A 172 -15.80 1.82 -10.13
N ARG A 173 -16.26 0.55 -10.12
CA ARG A 173 -17.61 0.20 -9.62
C ARG A 173 -17.72 0.42 -8.11
N VAL A 174 -16.73 -0.02 -7.33
CA VAL A 174 -16.70 0.24 -5.88
C VAL A 174 -16.71 1.73 -5.57
N ALA A 175 -15.87 2.52 -6.25
CA ALA A 175 -15.81 3.97 -6.05
C ALA A 175 -17.10 4.70 -6.43
N LYS A 176 -17.87 4.14 -7.37
CA LYS A 176 -19.21 4.63 -7.73
C LYS A 176 -20.24 4.30 -6.65
N ASP A 177 -20.24 3.05 -6.18
CA ASP A 177 -21.24 2.55 -5.22
C ASP A 177 -21.00 3.13 -3.81
N PHE A 178 -19.74 3.47 -3.48
CA PHE A 178 -19.32 4.07 -2.20
C PHE A 178 -18.63 5.44 -2.40
N PRO A 179 -19.37 6.49 -2.78
CA PRO A 179 -18.79 7.77 -3.20
C PRO A 179 -18.09 8.55 -2.07
N LYS A 180 -18.36 8.24 -0.81
CA LYS A 180 -17.71 8.87 0.36
C LYS A 180 -16.52 8.06 0.85
N LEU A 181 -16.36 6.82 0.42
CA LEU A 181 -15.22 5.98 0.78
C LEU A 181 -13.95 6.51 0.12
N LYS A 182 -12.91 6.76 0.91
CA LYS A 182 -11.57 7.07 0.41
C LYS A 182 -10.87 5.76 0.06
N ILE A 183 -10.62 5.53 -1.23
CA ILE A 183 -10.03 4.29 -1.74
C ILE A 183 -8.58 4.57 -2.14
N ILE A 184 -7.63 3.85 -1.56
CA ILE A 184 -6.23 3.88 -1.96
C ILE A 184 -5.95 2.65 -2.81
N VAL A 185 -5.59 2.85 -4.09
CA VAL A 185 -5.17 1.74 -4.94
C VAL A 185 -3.65 1.58 -4.83
N SER A 186 -3.25 0.59 -4.04
CA SER A 186 -1.84 0.22 -3.85
C SER A 186 -1.31 -0.57 -5.02
N HIS A 187 -0.04 -0.31 -5.41
CA HIS A 187 0.60 -0.76 -6.65
C HIS A 187 -0.03 -0.19 -7.93
N ALA A 188 -1.05 0.68 -7.79
CA ALA A 188 -1.70 1.41 -8.88
C ALA A 188 -2.07 0.54 -10.09
N ALA A 189 -2.43 -0.72 -9.85
CA ALA A 189 -2.79 -1.71 -10.87
C ALA A 189 -1.72 -1.93 -11.96
N TRP A 190 -0.44 -1.61 -11.71
CA TRP A 190 0.61 -1.84 -12.71
C TRP A 190 0.56 -3.29 -13.25
N PRO A 191 0.68 -3.52 -14.57
CA PRO A 191 1.00 -2.58 -15.64
C PRO A 191 -0.23 -1.90 -16.29
N ASN A 192 -1.45 -2.03 -15.76
CA ASN A 192 -2.69 -1.46 -16.31
C ASN A 192 -2.81 0.05 -16.00
N ILE A 193 -1.78 0.83 -16.32
CA ILE A 193 -1.64 2.23 -15.88
C ILE A 193 -2.73 3.12 -16.50
N MET A 194 -2.93 3.08 -17.81
CA MET A 194 -3.93 3.95 -18.47
C MET A 194 -5.36 3.69 -17.99
N PRO A 195 -5.82 2.43 -17.87
CA PRO A 195 -7.11 2.15 -17.24
C PRO A 195 -7.19 2.62 -15.77
N MET A 196 -6.08 2.55 -15.01
CA MET A 196 -6.05 3.08 -13.65
C MET A 196 -6.16 4.60 -13.63
N MET A 197 -5.49 5.29 -14.56
CA MET A 197 -5.60 6.74 -14.69
C MET A 197 -7.02 7.17 -15.06
N GLU A 198 -7.69 6.45 -15.95
CA GLU A 198 -9.09 6.69 -16.28
C GLU A 198 -10.00 6.57 -15.05
N VAL A 199 -9.84 5.51 -14.25
CA VAL A 199 -10.58 5.34 -12.98
C VAL A 199 -10.35 6.53 -12.05
N ALA A 200 -9.10 6.91 -11.82
CA ALA A 200 -8.75 8.00 -10.92
C ALA A 200 -9.18 9.38 -11.46
N PHE A 201 -9.25 9.55 -12.77
CA PHE A 201 -9.75 10.77 -13.39
C PHE A 201 -11.26 10.96 -13.15
N ILE A 202 -12.03 9.88 -13.31
CA ILE A 202 -13.49 9.93 -13.18
C ILE A 202 -13.94 9.89 -11.70
N ARG A 203 -13.16 9.25 -10.81
CA ARG A 203 -13.50 9.01 -9.40
C ARG A 203 -12.58 9.79 -8.46
N GLU A 204 -13.09 10.91 -7.94
CA GLU A 204 -12.32 11.79 -7.06
C GLU A 204 -12.01 11.17 -5.68
N ASN A 205 -12.77 10.15 -5.28
CA ASN A 205 -12.54 9.40 -4.05
C ASN A 205 -11.46 8.30 -4.17
N VAL A 206 -10.80 8.20 -5.34
CA VAL A 206 -9.71 7.25 -5.60
C VAL A 206 -8.35 7.94 -5.51
N TYR A 207 -7.52 7.46 -4.60
CA TYR A 207 -6.11 7.81 -4.41
C TYR A 207 -5.23 6.73 -5.01
N VAL A 208 -4.10 7.10 -5.58
CA VAL A 208 -3.22 6.19 -6.31
C VAL A 208 -1.86 6.12 -5.63
N SER A 209 -1.42 4.92 -5.24
CA SER A 209 -0.08 4.66 -4.68
C SER A 209 0.66 3.69 -5.59
N PRO A 210 1.45 4.18 -6.57
CA PRO A 210 2.20 3.32 -7.48
C PRO A 210 3.31 2.53 -6.79
N ASP A 211 3.71 2.96 -5.60
CA ASP A 211 4.79 2.36 -4.83
C ASP A 211 6.09 2.29 -5.65
N LEU A 212 6.69 1.12 -5.72
CA LEU A 212 7.94 0.88 -6.44
C LEU A 212 7.86 1.20 -7.96
N TYR A 213 6.67 1.23 -8.55
CA TYR A 213 6.49 1.44 -9.99
C TYR A 213 6.59 2.91 -10.43
N MET A 214 6.65 3.85 -9.50
CA MET A 214 6.90 5.27 -9.77
C MET A 214 8.33 5.69 -9.43
N ASN A 215 9.04 4.94 -8.57
CA ASN A 215 10.32 5.35 -8.01
C ASN A 215 11.52 5.04 -8.91
N GLY A 216 11.30 4.69 -10.18
CA GLY A 216 12.38 4.43 -11.13
C GLY A 216 12.00 4.94 -12.50
N ILE A 217 12.80 5.87 -13.03
CA ILE A 217 12.57 6.53 -14.33
C ILE A 217 12.46 5.51 -15.47
N ASN A 218 13.18 4.39 -15.37
CA ASN A 218 13.18 3.31 -16.37
C ASN A 218 12.12 2.24 -16.11
N THR A 219 11.25 2.41 -15.10
CA THR A 219 10.12 1.50 -14.92
C THR A 219 9.11 1.73 -16.02
N PRO A 220 8.71 0.70 -16.79
CA PRO A 220 7.73 0.86 -17.86
C PRO A 220 6.45 1.54 -17.36
N GLY A 221 6.09 2.67 -17.98
CA GLY A 221 4.90 3.43 -17.65
C GLY A 221 5.01 4.38 -16.45
N ALA A 222 6.15 4.47 -15.76
CA ALA A 222 6.33 5.37 -14.61
C ALA A 222 6.04 6.84 -14.96
N HIS A 223 6.41 7.28 -16.17
CA HIS A 223 6.14 8.63 -16.66
C HIS A 223 4.64 8.99 -16.70
N GLU A 224 3.76 8.01 -16.85
CA GLU A 224 2.31 8.28 -16.90
C GLU A 224 1.78 8.71 -15.52
N TYR A 225 2.30 8.19 -14.43
CA TYR A 225 1.96 8.68 -13.09
C TYR A 225 2.39 10.14 -12.89
N ILE A 226 3.57 10.51 -13.41
CA ILE A 226 4.10 11.87 -13.31
C ILE A 226 3.28 12.85 -14.18
N LYS A 227 2.91 12.45 -15.40
CA LYS A 227 2.01 13.25 -16.24
C LYS A 227 0.64 13.43 -15.59
N ALA A 228 0.07 12.37 -15.02
CA ALA A 228 -1.19 12.43 -14.30
C ALA A 228 -1.10 13.34 -13.06
N ALA A 229 0.02 13.32 -12.33
CA ALA A 229 0.24 14.22 -11.21
C ALA A 229 0.23 15.70 -11.62
N LYS A 230 0.84 16.03 -12.75
CA LYS A 230 0.85 17.39 -13.32
C LYS A 230 -0.52 17.84 -13.85
N PHE A 231 -1.41 16.91 -14.20
CA PHE A 231 -2.68 17.20 -14.85
C PHE A 231 -3.89 17.16 -13.90
N PHE A 232 -4.15 16.06 -13.19
CA PHE A 232 -5.36 15.90 -12.38
C PHE A 232 -5.15 15.16 -11.05
N LEU A 233 -4.03 14.46 -10.88
CA LEU A 233 -3.81 13.54 -9.75
C LEU A 233 -2.91 14.12 -8.66
N GLY A 234 -2.45 15.37 -8.78
CA GLY A 234 -1.46 15.98 -7.90
C GLY A 234 -1.82 15.96 -6.41
N ASP A 235 -3.10 16.04 -6.07
CA ASP A 235 -3.59 16.00 -4.68
C ASP A 235 -3.96 14.59 -4.20
N ARG A 236 -3.86 13.57 -5.06
CA ARG A 236 -4.30 12.19 -4.77
C ARG A 236 -3.27 11.13 -5.16
N LEU A 237 -2.11 11.53 -5.67
CA LEU A 237 -0.96 10.64 -5.85
C LEU A 237 -0.21 10.52 -4.53
N LEU A 238 0.14 9.30 -4.12
CA LEU A 238 0.80 9.00 -2.86
C LEU A 238 2.16 8.35 -3.11
N PHE A 239 3.16 8.77 -2.36
CA PHE A 239 4.48 8.14 -2.38
C PHE A 239 4.49 6.85 -1.55
N GLY A 240 5.13 5.82 -2.10
CA GLY A 240 5.40 4.55 -1.43
C GLY A 240 6.60 3.85 -2.07
N THR A 241 7.19 2.90 -1.35
CA THR A 241 8.35 2.13 -1.82
C THR A 241 8.06 0.65 -1.97
N ALA A 242 6.96 0.18 -1.40
CA ALA A 242 6.68 -1.24 -1.18
C ALA A 242 7.83 -1.93 -0.38
N TYR A 243 8.47 -1.19 0.54
CA TYR A 243 9.49 -1.76 1.41
C TYR A 243 9.02 -3.09 2.05
N PRO A 244 9.83 -4.14 2.09
CA PRO A 244 11.26 -4.20 1.84
C PRO A 244 11.67 -4.52 0.39
N SER A 245 10.74 -4.43 -0.59
CA SER A 245 11.04 -4.74 -2.00
C SER A 245 12.02 -3.74 -2.62
N ARG A 246 12.04 -2.51 -2.11
CA ARG A 246 13.02 -1.47 -2.46
C ARG A 246 13.57 -0.80 -1.21
N PRO A 247 14.86 -0.44 -1.20
CA PRO A 247 15.45 0.40 -0.16
C PRO A 247 14.78 1.77 -0.10
N LEU A 248 14.78 2.38 1.07
CA LEU A 248 14.06 3.64 1.31
C LEU A 248 14.76 4.82 0.65
N LYS A 249 16.06 4.98 0.93
CA LYS A 249 16.86 6.12 0.46
C LYS A 249 16.89 6.18 -1.07
N GLU A 250 17.22 5.08 -1.72
CA GLU A 250 17.29 5.01 -3.19
C GLU A 250 15.93 5.26 -3.83
N SER A 251 14.84 4.89 -3.16
CA SER A 251 13.48 5.17 -3.66
C SER A 251 13.13 6.64 -3.57
N VAL A 252 13.52 7.32 -2.49
CA VAL A 252 13.31 8.76 -2.33
C VAL A 252 14.16 9.52 -3.34
N ASP A 253 15.46 9.18 -3.45
CA ASP A 253 16.37 9.84 -4.38
C ASP A 253 15.87 9.72 -5.82
N ALA A 254 15.50 8.51 -6.25
CA ALA A 254 14.95 8.29 -7.58
C ALA A 254 13.61 9.02 -7.83
N PHE A 255 12.79 9.22 -6.81
CA PHE A 255 11.59 10.04 -6.95
C PHE A 255 11.92 11.53 -7.11
N LEU A 256 12.94 12.02 -6.42
CA LEU A 256 13.35 13.43 -6.51
C LEU A 256 13.98 13.80 -7.87
N GLU A 257 14.41 12.82 -8.68
CA GLU A 257 14.88 13.03 -10.04
C GLU A 257 13.75 13.41 -11.04
N TRP A 258 12.48 13.19 -10.67
CA TRP A 258 11.37 13.55 -11.54
C TRP A 258 11.26 15.08 -11.70
N ASP A 259 11.04 15.51 -12.94
CA ASP A 259 10.72 16.91 -13.26
C ASP A 259 9.34 17.30 -12.70
N LEU A 260 9.30 17.61 -11.41
CA LEU A 260 8.14 18.08 -10.66
C LEU A 260 8.50 19.36 -9.92
N SER A 261 7.52 20.27 -9.78
CA SER A 261 7.70 21.43 -8.91
C SER A 261 7.90 21.00 -7.46
N ALA A 262 8.63 21.78 -6.66
CA ALA A 262 8.85 21.51 -5.24
C ALA A 262 7.52 21.32 -4.48
N GLU A 263 6.50 22.13 -4.82
CA GLU A 263 5.15 21.99 -4.23
C GLU A 263 4.53 20.63 -4.53
N LEU A 264 4.63 20.17 -5.78
CA LEU A 264 4.03 18.88 -6.17
C LEU A 264 4.82 17.69 -5.59
N GLN A 265 6.15 17.80 -5.50
CA GLN A 265 6.97 16.81 -4.79
C GLN A 265 6.55 16.71 -3.32
N GLU A 266 6.41 17.83 -2.61
CA GLU A 266 5.99 17.85 -1.21
C GLU A 266 4.58 17.29 -1.03
N LYS A 267 3.63 17.60 -1.92
CA LYS A 267 2.29 17.01 -1.91
C LYS A 267 2.36 15.48 -1.99
N ILE A 268 3.10 14.95 -2.95
CA ILE A 268 3.17 13.50 -3.20
C ILE A 268 3.94 12.78 -2.08
N LEU A 269 5.06 13.34 -1.64
CA LEU A 269 5.90 12.73 -0.60
C LEU A 269 5.24 12.74 0.78
N TYR A 270 4.45 13.78 1.09
CA TYR A 270 3.94 13.99 2.45
C TYR A 270 2.50 14.47 2.53
N ARG A 271 2.16 15.67 2.02
CA ARG A 271 0.91 16.39 2.33
C ARG A 271 -0.35 15.60 1.96
N ASN A 272 -0.35 14.89 0.84
CA ASN A 272 -1.51 14.10 0.40
C ASN A 272 -1.83 12.98 1.38
N ALA A 273 -0.78 12.23 1.81
CA ALA A 273 -0.95 11.16 2.80
C ALA A 273 -1.31 11.73 4.17
N ALA A 274 -0.66 12.81 4.62
CA ALA A 274 -0.95 13.44 5.91
C ALA A 274 -2.41 13.88 5.99
N ARG A 275 -2.91 14.58 4.97
CA ARG A 275 -4.32 15.00 4.87
C ARG A 275 -5.27 13.81 4.84
N LEU A 276 -5.00 12.81 3.99
CA LEU A 276 -5.86 11.63 3.84
C LEU A 276 -5.97 10.81 5.12
N LEU A 277 -4.84 10.63 5.81
CA LEU A 277 -4.71 9.78 6.99
C LEU A 277 -4.85 10.54 8.30
N ARG A 278 -5.00 11.89 8.25
CA ARG A 278 -5.12 12.77 9.44
C ARG A 278 -3.95 12.60 10.40
N ILE A 279 -2.74 12.53 9.86
CA ILE A 279 -1.48 12.50 10.62
C ILE A 279 -0.76 13.84 10.43
N GLU A 280 -0.31 14.42 11.54
CA GLU A 280 0.45 15.69 11.58
C GLU A 280 1.93 15.44 11.84
#